data_7148bf8921f1bfbfb3e80ce5429b0834
#
_entry.id   7148bf8921f1bfbfb3e80ce5429b0834
#
_cell.length_a   1.000
_cell.length_b   1.000
_cell.length_c   1.000
_cell.angle_alpha   90.00
_cell.angle_beta   90.00
_cell.angle_gamma   90.00
#
_symmetry.space_group_name_H-M   'P 1'
#
loop_
_entity.id
_entity.type
_entity.pdbx_description
1 polymer ?
#
loop_
_entity_poly.entity_id
_entity_poly.type
_entity_poly.pdbx_seq_one_letter_code
_entity_poly.pdbx_strand_id
1 'polypeptide(L)'
;VYKRQDGDCLDGLNEWFDRVPRGNAVSLTVTRRQRTPGESELVYCPQDVMLGVGCARGCQPDEMIDLVMQELTHADINAASIAGVFSVDLKADEPALHALAAMLDVPLRIFDRETLAAEAPRLASPSAVVEEEIGIPGVAEAAALAAAGPDGKLIHRKVKSANATMALALAPAPVVEPALAGRKPGRVMLIGIGPGQAEWRTPEASQMILGADELVGYDLYIDLLGALAAHIPRRDFKLGEEEVRCRYALEAAAAGKDVAVICSGDAGIYAMGALVYELLDRDEADGGVSD
;
A
#
# COMPACT_ATOMS: atom_id res chain seq x y z
N VAL A 1 11.09 24.27 -25.15
CA VAL A 1 11.89 25.08 -24.19
C VAL A 1 11.62 24.53 -22.81
N TYR A 2 12.67 23.96 -22.21
CA TYR A 2 12.59 23.48 -20.83
C TYR A 2 12.60 24.66 -19.87
N LYS A 3 11.70 24.67 -18.88
CA LYS A 3 11.86 25.46 -17.67
C LYS A 3 12.08 24.51 -16.50
N ARG A 4 13.30 24.49 -15.98
CA ARG A 4 13.66 23.78 -14.76
C ARG A 4 13.22 24.64 -13.58
N GLN A 5 12.37 24.11 -12.69
CA GLN A 5 11.98 24.80 -11.44
C GLN A 5 12.54 24.11 -10.20
N ASP A 6 12.71 22.81 -10.22
CA ASP A 6 13.23 22.04 -9.08
C ASP A 6 14.38 21.16 -9.55
N GLY A 7 15.56 21.36 -9.00
CA GLY A 7 16.77 20.56 -9.05
C GLY A 7 16.92 19.42 -10.07
N ASP A 8 17.76 18.50 -9.82
CA ASP A 8 18.37 17.51 -10.72
C ASP A 8 17.48 16.39 -11.31
N CYS A 9 16.16 16.49 -11.23
CA CYS A 9 15.23 15.46 -11.71
C CYS A 9 15.11 15.34 -13.25
N LEU A 10 15.87 16.12 -14.02
CA LEU A 10 15.89 16.06 -15.50
C LEU A 10 17.08 15.30 -16.09
N ASP A 11 18.00 14.82 -15.26
CA ASP A 11 19.11 14.03 -15.75
C ASP A 11 18.57 12.69 -16.28
N GLY A 12 18.70 12.47 -17.60
CA GLY A 12 18.16 11.30 -18.30
C GLY A 12 16.95 11.59 -19.21
N LEU A 13 16.19 12.67 -18.99
CA LEU A 13 15.06 13.01 -19.87
C LEU A 13 15.48 13.43 -21.29
N ASN A 14 16.74 13.83 -21.48
CA ASN A 14 17.28 14.22 -22.78
C ASN A 14 17.33 13.07 -23.79
N GLU A 15 17.27 11.81 -23.34
CA GLU A 15 17.24 10.62 -24.22
C GLU A 15 15.82 10.35 -24.78
N TRP A 16 14.78 10.93 -24.21
CA TRP A 16 13.37 10.68 -24.55
C TRP A 16 12.73 11.75 -25.43
N PHE A 17 13.38 12.91 -25.60
CA PHE A 17 12.83 14.04 -26.35
C PHE A 17 13.74 14.50 -27.47
N ASP A 18 13.33 14.29 -28.70
CA ASP A 18 13.96 14.91 -29.87
C ASP A 18 13.74 16.43 -29.87
N ARG A 19 14.79 17.19 -30.22
CA ARG A 19 14.65 18.63 -30.41
C ARG A 19 13.82 18.94 -31.63
N VAL A 20 12.61 19.42 -31.45
CA VAL A 20 11.72 19.85 -32.54
C VAL A 20 12.09 21.28 -32.96
N PRO A 21 12.13 21.58 -34.28
CA PRO A 21 12.33 22.95 -34.78
C PRO A 21 11.23 23.89 -34.26
N ARG A 22 11.59 25.16 -33.99
CA ARG A 22 10.69 26.21 -33.49
C ARG A 22 9.49 26.39 -34.40
N GLY A 23 8.29 26.14 -33.87
CA GLY A 23 7.01 26.39 -34.54
C GLY A 23 5.90 26.29 -33.59
N ASN A 24 5.26 25.65 -32.96
CA ASN A 24 4.30 25.72 -31.86
C ASN A 24 4.95 25.07 -30.64
N ALA A 25 5.70 25.83 -29.86
CA ALA A 25 6.47 25.30 -28.75
C ALA A 25 5.56 24.92 -27.59
N VAL A 26 5.44 23.62 -27.33
CA VAL A 26 4.95 23.12 -26.05
C VAL A 26 6.07 23.24 -25.03
N SER A 27 5.79 23.85 -23.85
CA SER A 27 6.72 23.89 -22.74
C SER A 27 6.49 22.69 -21.82
N LEU A 28 7.57 22.01 -21.41
CA LEU A 28 7.53 21.01 -20.35
C LEU A 28 8.05 21.63 -19.07
N THR A 29 7.19 21.66 -18.04
CA THR A 29 7.55 22.08 -16.68
C THR A 29 7.64 20.86 -15.79
N VAL A 30 8.79 20.65 -15.16
CA VAL A 30 8.99 19.60 -14.15
C VAL A 30 8.97 20.26 -12.78
N THR A 31 8.01 19.89 -11.94
CA THR A 31 7.84 20.53 -10.63
C THR A 31 7.05 19.63 -9.67
N ARG A 32 7.33 19.72 -8.38
CA ARG A 32 6.53 19.14 -7.29
C ARG A 32 5.46 20.09 -6.77
N ARG A 33 5.50 21.36 -7.21
CA ARG A 33 4.59 22.38 -6.72
C ARG A 33 3.23 22.29 -7.37
N GLN A 34 2.22 22.79 -6.68
CA GLN A 34 0.90 22.96 -7.25
C GLN A 34 0.96 23.91 -8.43
N ARG A 35 0.45 23.45 -9.57
CA ARG A 35 0.46 24.24 -10.81
C ARG A 35 -0.71 23.85 -11.71
N THR A 36 -1.40 24.85 -12.21
CA THR A 36 -2.36 24.67 -13.30
C THR A 36 -1.62 24.85 -14.62
N PRO A 37 -1.63 23.82 -15.52
CA PRO A 37 -0.97 23.94 -16.82
C PRO A 37 -1.58 25.05 -17.66
N GLY A 38 -0.76 25.79 -18.41
CA GLY A 38 -1.21 26.68 -19.49
C GLY A 38 -1.60 25.90 -20.76
N GLU A 39 -2.22 26.58 -21.75
CA GLU A 39 -2.71 25.93 -23.00
C GLU A 39 -1.64 25.17 -23.79
N SER A 40 -0.39 25.58 -23.69
CA SER A 40 0.76 24.96 -24.39
C SER A 40 1.81 24.48 -23.39
N GLU A 41 1.41 24.06 -22.21
CA GLU A 41 2.28 23.59 -21.16
C GLU A 41 1.93 22.17 -20.73
N LEU A 42 2.92 21.30 -20.71
CA LEU A 42 2.86 20.00 -20.05
C LEU A 42 3.54 20.10 -18.69
N VAL A 43 2.85 19.73 -17.65
CA VAL A 43 3.40 19.67 -16.27
C VAL A 43 3.68 18.23 -15.93
N TYR A 44 4.92 17.92 -15.58
CA TYR A 44 5.35 16.63 -15.05
C TYR A 44 5.68 16.76 -13.56
N CYS A 45 5.03 15.96 -12.74
CA CYS A 45 5.29 15.87 -11.31
C CYS A 45 6.12 14.60 -11.04
N PRO A 46 7.41 14.71 -10.66
CA PRO A 46 8.21 13.55 -10.32
C PRO A 46 7.65 12.88 -9.06
N GLN A 47 7.47 11.57 -9.10
CA GLN A 47 7.00 10.78 -7.96
C GLN A 47 8.16 10.43 -7.04
N ASP A 48 8.58 11.37 -6.21
CA ASP A 48 9.69 11.25 -5.27
C ASP A 48 9.36 11.78 -3.86
N VAL A 49 8.10 12.14 -3.62
CA VAL A 49 7.60 12.54 -2.30
C VAL A 49 6.98 11.32 -1.62
N MET A 50 7.52 10.93 -0.47
CA MET A 50 7.05 9.81 0.35
C MET A 50 6.13 10.34 1.44
N LEU A 51 4.86 9.91 1.43
CA LEU A 51 3.85 10.30 2.40
C LEU A 51 3.77 9.27 3.53
N GLY A 52 4.36 9.60 4.67
CA GLY A 52 4.22 8.79 5.88
C GLY A 52 3.01 9.22 6.68
N VAL A 53 2.20 8.26 7.13
CA VAL A 53 0.98 8.48 7.89
C VAL A 53 0.88 7.57 9.10
N GLY A 54 0.17 8.03 10.12
CA GLY A 54 -0.21 7.26 11.30
C GLY A 54 -1.59 7.68 11.76
N CYS A 55 -2.32 6.79 12.43
CA CYS A 55 -3.64 7.12 12.97
C CYS A 55 -3.98 6.32 14.23
N ALA A 56 -4.95 6.82 14.99
CA ALA A 56 -5.63 6.02 16.00
C ALA A 56 -6.48 4.92 15.33
N ARG A 57 -6.77 3.83 16.05
CA ARG A 57 -7.69 2.78 15.56
C ARG A 57 -9.08 3.37 15.28
N GLY A 58 -9.64 3.02 14.11
CA GLY A 58 -10.93 3.51 13.69
C GLY A 58 -10.96 4.97 13.25
N CYS A 59 -9.82 5.55 12.90
CA CYS A 59 -9.76 6.87 12.30
C CYS A 59 -10.65 6.95 11.05
N GLN A 60 -11.45 8.01 10.96
CA GLN A 60 -12.34 8.19 9.81
C GLN A 60 -11.53 8.52 8.55
N PRO A 61 -11.83 7.89 7.40
CA PRO A 61 -11.12 8.16 6.15
C PRO A 61 -11.09 9.63 5.77
N ASP A 62 -12.21 10.33 5.91
CA ASP A 62 -12.31 11.75 5.55
C ASP A 62 -11.38 12.62 6.41
N GLU A 63 -11.20 12.32 7.71
CA GLU A 63 -10.28 13.05 8.57
C GLU A 63 -8.82 12.93 8.08
N MET A 64 -8.39 11.74 7.70
CA MET A 64 -7.05 11.48 7.17
C MET A 64 -6.85 12.20 5.83
N ILE A 65 -7.81 12.09 4.93
CA ILE A 65 -7.79 12.71 3.60
C ILE A 65 -7.73 14.23 3.73
N ASP A 66 -8.60 14.82 4.55
CA ASP A 66 -8.66 16.27 4.76
C ASP A 66 -7.34 16.79 5.34
N LEU A 67 -6.76 16.13 6.34
CA LEU A 67 -5.46 16.48 6.90
C LEU A 67 -4.39 16.49 5.80
N VAL A 68 -4.28 15.41 5.02
CA VAL A 68 -3.26 15.29 3.99
C VAL A 68 -3.42 16.34 2.90
N MET A 69 -4.64 16.54 2.39
CA MET A 69 -4.90 17.51 1.31
C MET A 69 -4.66 18.96 1.75
N GLN A 70 -5.01 19.31 2.99
CA GLN A 70 -4.72 20.62 3.56
C GLN A 70 -3.22 20.85 3.68
N GLU A 71 -2.48 19.87 4.20
CA GLU A 71 -1.03 20.01 4.40
C GLU A 71 -0.23 19.97 3.08
N LEU A 72 -0.67 19.21 2.08
CA LEU A 72 -0.11 19.31 0.73
C LEU A 72 -0.30 20.71 0.14
N THR A 73 -1.46 21.32 0.39
CA THR A 73 -1.75 22.70 -0.04
C THR A 73 -0.87 23.72 0.68
N HIS A 74 -0.73 23.62 2.00
CA HIS A 74 0.14 24.49 2.80
C HIS A 74 1.61 24.37 2.41
N ALA A 75 2.06 23.16 2.07
CA ALA A 75 3.43 22.89 1.65
C ALA A 75 3.70 23.23 0.16
N ASP A 76 2.70 23.66 -0.59
CA ASP A 76 2.76 23.87 -2.04
C ASP A 76 3.25 22.63 -2.81
N ILE A 77 2.78 21.44 -2.38
CA ILE A 77 3.13 20.17 -3.00
C ILE A 77 1.95 19.61 -3.79
N ASN A 78 2.20 19.25 -5.04
CA ASN A 78 1.20 18.61 -5.90
C ASN A 78 1.04 17.15 -5.48
N ALA A 79 -0.20 16.71 -5.29
CA ALA A 79 -0.53 15.31 -4.95
C ALA A 79 0.04 14.30 -5.97
N ALA A 80 0.15 14.68 -7.24
CA ALA A 80 0.76 13.84 -8.28
C ALA A 80 2.27 13.57 -8.08
N SER A 81 2.94 14.28 -7.14
CA SER A 81 4.32 14.00 -6.77
C SER A 81 4.47 12.95 -5.67
N ILE A 82 3.36 12.51 -5.07
CA ILE A 82 3.38 11.45 -4.06
C ILE A 82 3.67 10.12 -4.77
N ALA A 83 4.69 9.41 -4.30
CA ALA A 83 5.08 8.10 -4.81
C ALA A 83 4.31 6.94 -4.14
N GLY A 84 3.87 7.14 -2.91
CA GLY A 84 3.13 6.14 -2.13
C GLY A 84 2.74 6.66 -0.75
N VAL A 85 1.83 5.92 -0.11
CA VAL A 85 1.43 6.09 1.29
C VAL A 85 2.15 5.03 2.13
N PHE A 86 2.76 5.44 3.24
CA PHE A 86 3.61 4.59 4.07
C PHE A 86 3.18 4.63 5.53
N SER A 87 3.14 3.47 6.19
CA SER A 87 2.77 3.36 7.61
C SER A 87 3.44 2.16 8.28
N VAL A 88 3.08 1.92 9.53
CA VAL A 88 3.49 0.73 10.31
C VAL A 88 2.56 -0.45 10.02
N ASP A 89 3.06 -1.67 10.12
CA ASP A 89 2.33 -2.92 9.89
C ASP A 89 1.08 -3.07 10.78
N LEU A 90 1.14 -2.63 12.04
CA LEU A 90 -0.01 -2.58 12.96
C LEU A 90 -1.24 -1.80 12.42
N LYS A 91 -1.07 -1.05 11.35
CA LYS A 91 -2.10 -0.23 10.72
C LYS A 91 -2.44 -0.69 9.30
N ALA A 92 -1.98 -1.89 8.92
CA ALA A 92 -2.19 -2.45 7.59
C ALA A 92 -3.67 -2.58 7.21
N ASP A 93 -4.54 -2.83 8.18
CA ASP A 93 -5.98 -3.03 8.06
C ASP A 93 -6.84 -1.77 8.22
N GLU A 94 -6.22 -0.61 8.55
CA GLU A 94 -6.97 0.63 8.80
C GLU A 94 -7.62 1.21 7.53
N PRO A 95 -8.96 1.32 7.46
CA PRO A 95 -9.67 1.80 6.27
C PRO A 95 -9.23 3.19 5.82
N ALA A 96 -8.81 4.05 6.75
CA ALA A 96 -8.36 5.41 6.45
C ALA A 96 -7.10 5.41 5.56
N LEU A 97 -6.15 4.48 5.79
CA LEU A 97 -4.94 4.36 4.99
C LEU A 97 -5.26 3.89 3.56
N HIS A 98 -6.12 2.88 3.44
CA HIS A 98 -6.55 2.35 2.14
C HIS A 98 -7.32 3.39 1.33
N ALA A 99 -8.24 4.13 1.98
CA ALA A 99 -9.00 5.19 1.33
C ALA A 99 -8.10 6.33 0.84
N LEU A 100 -7.11 6.74 1.64
CA LEU A 100 -6.13 7.75 1.26
C LEU A 100 -5.29 7.31 0.06
N ALA A 101 -4.76 6.08 0.09
CA ALA A 101 -3.96 5.52 -1.01
C ALA A 101 -4.77 5.42 -2.31
N ALA A 102 -6.04 4.96 -2.22
CA ALA A 102 -6.96 4.88 -3.34
C ALA A 102 -7.30 6.28 -3.91
N MET A 103 -7.54 7.27 -3.04
CA MET A 103 -7.85 8.64 -3.46
C MET A 103 -6.68 9.31 -4.18
N LEU A 104 -5.44 9.04 -3.72
CA LEU A 104 -4.22 9.55 -4.36
C LEU A 104 -3.79 8.72 -5.58
N ASP A 105 -4.41 7.58 -5.83
CA ASP A 105 -4.03 6.60 -6.86
C ASP A 105 -2.56 6.17 -6.75
N VAL A 106 -2.14 5.83 -5.50
CA VAL A 106 -0.76 5.42 -5.20
C VAL A 106 -0.75 4.16 -4.32
N PRO A 107 0.35 3.38 -4.32
CA PRO A 107 0.48 2.21 -3.47
C PRO A 107 0.50 2.54 -1.98
N LEU A 108 -0.16 1.70 -1.18
CA LEU A 108 0.06 1.62 0.26
C LEU A 108 1.19 0.63 0.55
N ARG A 109 2.17 1.04 1.35
CA ARG A 109 3.29 0.22 1.81
C ARG A 109 3.41 0.31 3.32
N ILE A 110 3.76 -0.78 3.94
CA ILE A 110 3.92 -0.89 5.39
C ILE A 110 5.32 -1.38 5.75
N PHE A 111 5.78 -0.94 6.90
CA PHE A 111 7.06 -1.31 7.49
C PHE A 111 6.84 -1.98 8.84
N ASP A 112 7.70 -2.91 9.19
CA ASP A 112 7.78 -3.44 10.56
C ASP A 112 8.32 -2.39 11.54
N ARG A 113 8.11 -2.66 12.84
CA ARG A 113 8.52 -1.76 13.92
C ARG A 113 10.03 -1.56 13.98
N GLU A 114 10.82 -2.59 13.69
CA GLU A 114 12.28 -2.54 13.75
C GLU A 114 12.82 -1.57 12.69
N THR A 115 12.33 -1.67 11.46
CA THR A 115 12.67 -0.74 10.37
C THR A 115 12.35 0.70 10.74
N LEU A 116 11.16 0.96 11.30
CA LEU A 116 10.78 2.33 11.69
C LEU A 116 11.55 2.84 12.92
N ALA A 117 11.88 1.98 13.88
CA ALA A 117 12.69 2.34 15.04
C ALA A 117 14.12 2.74 14.63
N ALA A 118 14.66 2.15 13.57
CA ALA A 118 15.97 2.52 13.04
C ALA A 118 16.04 3.97 12.53
N GLU A 119 14.89 4.55 12.17
CA GLU A 119 14.79 5.96 11.74
C GLU A 119 14.76 6.97 12.91
N ALA A 120 14.72 6.53 14.16
CA ALA A 120 14.65 7.40 15.34
C ALA A 120 15.66 8.56 15.35
N PRO A 121 16.95 8.38 14.94
CA PRO A 121 17.93 9.47 14.91
C PRO A 121 17.63 10.57 13.89
N ARG A 122 16.76 10.31 12.92
CA ARG A 122 16.41 11.23 11.82
C ARG A 122 15.09 11.97 12.03
N LEU A 123 14.34 11.62 13.07
CA LEU A 123 13.04 12.23 13.36
C LEU A 123 13.20 13.67 13.85
N ALA A 124 12.36 14.56 13.36
CA ALA A 124 12.30 15.95 13.80
C ALA A 124 11.34 16.15 15.00
N SER A 125 10.34 15.28 15.15
CA SER A 125 9.25 15.41 16.14
C SER A 125 8.99 14.09 16.86
N PRO A 126 9.96 13.54 17.62
CA PRO A 126 9.76 12.30 18.37
C PRO A 126 8.66 12.47 19.42
N SER A 127 7.94 11.39 19.75
CA SER A 127 6.84 11.37 20.71
C SER A 127 7.05 10.22 21.70
N ALA A 128 7.31 10.56 22.96
CA ALA A 128 7.47 9.57 24.03
C ALA A 128 6.20 8.73 24.27
N VAL A 129 5.01 9.29 24.05
CA VAL A 129 3.74 8.56 24.20
C VAL A 129 3.61 7.46 23.16
N VAL A 130 3.93 7.75 21.91
CA VAL A 130 3.88 6.77 20.81
C VAL A 130 4.99 5.71 20.98
N GLU A 131 6.14 6.11 21.48
CA GLU A 131 7.24 5.20 21.80
C GLU A 131 6.87 4.21 22.93
N GLU A 132 6.17 4.67 23.95
CA GLU A 132 5.69 3.80 25.03
C GLU A 132 4.62 2.81 24.57
N GLU A 133 3.73 3.23 23.66
CA GLU A 133 2.62 2.40 23.16
C GLU A 133 3.08 1.35 22.13
N ILE A 134 3.93 1.72 21.19
CA ILE A 134 4.26 0.87 20.02
C ILE A 134 5.77 0.68 19.78
N GLY A 135 6.62 1.25 20.66
CA GLY A 135 8.09 1.10 20.58
C GLY A 135 8.75 1.94 19.48
N ILE A 136 8.03 2.91 18.90
CA ILE A 136 8.53 3.78 17.81
C ILE A 136 8.24 5.23 18.19
N PRO A 137 9.25 6.14 18.20
CA PRO A 137 9.05 7.52 18.63
C PRO A 137 8.22 8.39 17.65
N GLY A 138 7.80 7.85 16.50
CA GLY A 138 6.94 8.58 15.56
C GLY A 138 6.73 7.86 14.24
N VAL A 139 5.52 7.34 14.00
CA VAL A 139 5.20 6.55 12.80
C VAL A 139 5.29 7.36 11.51
N ALA A 140 4.64 8.52 11.43
CA ALA A 140 4.54 9.27 10.18
C ALA A 140 5.90 9.72 9.62
N GLU A 141 6.75 10.34 10.46
CA GLU A 141 8.09 10.75 10.02
C GLU A 141 8.99 9.54 9.72
N ALA A 142 8.94 8.49 10.57
CA ALA A 142 9.73 7.29 10.36
C ALA A 142 9.37 6.57 9.05
N ALA A 143 8.08 6.39 8.78
CA ALA A 143 7.61 5.74 7.56
C ALA A 143 7.98 6.55 6.29
N ALA A 144 7.84 7.88 6.34
CA ALA A 144 8.27 8.75 5.24
C ALA A 144 9.78 8.65 4.98
N LEU A 145 10.60 8.67 6.04
CA LEU A 145 12.06 8.60 5.93
C LEU A 145 12.55 7.22 5.51
N ALA A 146 11.98 6.14 6.05
CA ALA A 146 12.30 4.77 5.64
C ALA A 146 11.99 4.56 4.15
N ALA A 147 10.85 5.10 3.67
CA ALA A 147 10.47 5.04 2.26
C ALA A 147 11.40 5.86 1.36
N ALA A 148 11.85 7.02 1.82
CA ALA A 148 12.75 7.88 1.07
C ALA A 148 14.20 7.37 1.05
N GLY A 149 14.53 6.37 1.88
CA GLY A 149 15.85 5.76 1.97
C GLY A 149 16.87 6.58 2.77
N PRO A 150 18.12 6.10 2.85
CA PRO A 150 19.14 6.69 3.72
C PRO A 150 19.50 8.14 3.36
N ASP A 151 19.48 8.48 2.07
CA ASP A 151 19.74 9.83 1.57
C ASP A 151 18.49 10.72 1.49
N GLY A 152 17.33 10.16 1.85
CA GLY A 152 16.06 10.87 1.88
C GLY A 152 16.04 11.98 2.92
N LYS A 153 15.23 13.01 2.70
CA LYS A 153 15.16 14.19 3.59
C LYS A 153 13.72 14.47 3.97
N LEU A 154 13.48 14.70 5.26
CA LEU A 154 12.19 15.20 5.74
C LEU A 154 11.97 16.61 5.20
N ILE A 155 10.91 16.80 4.40
CA ILE A 155 10.55 18.10 3.79
C ILE A 155 9.33 18.73 4.47
N HIS A 156 8.50 17.94 5.13
CA HIS A 156 7.37 18.40 5.93
C HIS A 156 7.31 17.58 7.22
N ARG A 157 7.44 18.25 8.37
CA ARG A 157 7.44 17.62 9.69
C ARG A 157 6.06 17.09 10.02
N LYS A 158 6.01 16.21 11.02
CA LYS A 158 4.76 15.65 11.52
C LYS A 158 3.73 16.74 11.85
N VAL A 159 2.60 16.68 11.20
CA VAL A 159 1.37 17.41 11.54
C VAL A 159 0.31 16.42 11.98
N LYS A 160 -0.60 16.85 12.86
CA LYS A 160 -1.65 16.00 13.40
C LYS A 160 -3.00 16.67 13.38
N SER A 161 -4.06 15.89 13.18
CA SER A 161 -5.45 16.20 13.52
C SER A 161 -5.81 15.58 14.88
N ALA A 162 -7.07 15.31 15.13
CA ALA A 162 -7.51 14.61 16.34
C ALA A 162 -7.00 13.14 16.37
N ASN A 163 -7.14 12.41 15.25
CA ASN A 163 -6.87 10.97 15.16
C ASN A 163 -5.86 10.59 14.07
N ALA A 164 -5.37 11.53 13.27
CA ALA A 164 -4.44 11.26 12.17
C ALA A 164 -3.16 12.08 12.29
N THR A 165 -2.08 11.54 11.73
CA THR A 165 -0.78 12.23 11.60
C THR A 165 -0.23 12.00 10.20
N MET A 166 0.47 12.99 9.65
CA MET A 166 1.20 12.87 8.40
C MET A 166 2.57 13.53 8.46
N ALA A 167 3.47 13.12 7.60
CA ALA A 167 4.75 13.76 7.32
C ALA A 167 5.17 13.47 5.88
N LEU A 168 6.04 14.31 5.30
CA LEU A 168 6.56 14.10 3.96
C LEU A 168 8.08 14.05 3.97
N ALA A 169 8.63 13.07 3.25
CA ALA A 169 10.05 13.01 2.95
C ALA A 169 10.28 13.00 1.43
N LEU A 170 11.41 13.51 1.01
CA LEU A 170 11.84 13.55 -0.37
C LEU A 170 12.91 12.48 -0.60
N ALA A 171 12.66 11.58 -1.54
CA ALA A 171 13.67 10.64 -2.02
C ALA A 171 14.68 11.34 -2.96
N PRO A 172 15.91 10.83 -3.07
CA PRO A 172 16.95 11.42 -3.95
C PRO A 172 16.60 11.36 -5.44
N ALA A 173 15.70 10.46 -5.83
CA ALA A 173 15.23 10.30 -7.20
C ALA A 173 13.77 9.80 -7.20
N PRO A 174 13.02 9.96 -8.31
CA PRO A 174 11.70 9.39 -8.46
C PRO A 174 11.72 7.87 -8.26
N VAL A 175 10.72 7.36 -7.54
CA VAL A 175 10.59 5.94 -7.23
C VAL A 175 9.20 5.47 -7.64
N VAL A 176 9.15 4.42 -8.44
CA VAL A 176 7.90 3.81 -8.92
C VAL A 176 7.84 2.34 -8.53
N GLU A 177 6.64 1.76 -8.49
CA GLU A 177 6.53 0.32 -8.33
C GLU A 177 7.29 -0.44 -9.44
N PRO A 178 7.93 -1.57 -9.12
CA PRO A 178 7.96 -2.29 -7.83
C PRO A 178 9.09 -1.85 -6.88
N ALA A 179 9.84 -0.79 -7.19
CA ALA A 179 11.03 -0.38 -6.42
C ALA A 179 10.72 0.39 -5.12
N LEU A 180 9.43 0.62 -4.79
CA LEU A 180 9.04 1.24 -3.52
C LEU A 180 9.44 0.37 -2.33
N ALA A 181 10.03 1.01 -1.32
CA ALA A 181 10.37 0.37 -0.06
C ALA A 181 9.12 -0.04 0.73
N GLY A 182 9.30 -0.97 1.68
CA GLY A 182 8.20 -1.55 2.44
C GLY A 182 7.47 -2.65 1.69
N ARG A 183 6.63 -3.40 2.40
CA ARG A 183 5.77 -4.43 1.81
C ARG A 183 4.36 -3.91 1.56
N LYS A 184 3.65 -4.46 0.59
CA LYS A 184 2.22 -4.18 0.44
C LYS A 184 1.45 -4.86 1.59
N PRO A 185 0.34 -4.30 2.08
CA PRO A 185 -0.60 -5.04 2.90
C PRO A 185 -1.11 -6.24 2.09
N GLY A 186 -1.03 -7.43 2.66
CA GLY A 186 -1.63 -8.60 2.03
C GLY A 186 -3.09 -8.76 2.43
N ARG A 187 -3.80 -9.61 1.70
CA ARG A 187 -5.22 -9.88 1.95
C ARG A 187 -5.51 -11.38 1.91
N VAL A 188 -6.40 -11.83 2.79
CA VAL A 188 -7.02 -13.13 2.65
C VAL A 188 -8.41 -12.95 2.05
N MET A 189 -8.65 -13.55 0.91
CA MET A 189 -9.93 -13.53 0.21
C MET A 189 -10.56 -14.92 0.32
N LEU A 190 -11.66 -15.02 1.03
CA LEU A 190 -12.41 -16.26 1.17
C LEU A 190 -13.41 -16.37 0.00
N ILE A 191 -13.16 -17.28 -0.93
CA ILE A 191 -13.91 -17.36 -2.19
C ILE A 191 -14.67 -18.66 -2.30
N GLY A 192 -15.99 -18.56 -2.27
CA GLY A 192 -16.90 -19.66 -2.60
C GLY A 192 -17.06 -19.79 -4.11
N ILE A 193 -16.81 -20.98 -4.65
CA ILE A 193 -16.90 -21.24 -6.09
C ILE A 193 -18.21 -21.95 -6.51
N GLY A 194 -19.20 -22.00 -5.60
CA GLY A 194 -20.43 -22.74 -5.83
C GLY A 194 -20.15 -24.25 -6.04
N PRO A 195 -20.89 -24.93 -6.93
CA PRO A 195 -20.68 -26.36 -7.21
C PRO A 195 -19.45 -26.62 -8.10
N GLY A 196 -18.67 -25.59 -8.47
CA GLY A 196 -17.40 -25.70 -9.20
C GLY A 196 -17.48 -25.39 -10.69
N GLN A 197 -18.65 -25.32 -11.29
CA GLN A 197 -18.80 -24.95 -12.71
C GLN A 197 -18.68 -23.44 -12.90
N ALA A 198 -18.10 -23.00 -14.02
CA ALA A 198 -17.83 -21.60 -14.30
C ALA A 198 -19.11 -20.74 -14.33
N GLU A 199 -20.21 -21.30 -14.80
CA GLU A 199 -21.51 -20.64 -14.94
C GLU A 199 -22.16 -20.32 -13.60
N TRP A 200 -21.76 -20.99 -12.52
CA TRP A 200 -22.28 -20.80 -11.16
C TRP A 200 -21.37 -19.95 -10.29
N ARG A 201 -20.19 -19.58 -10.80
CA ARG A 201 -19.25 -18.69 -10.11
C ARG A 201 -19.54 -17.23 -10.49
N THR A 202 -19.62 -16.35 -9.50
CA THR A 202 -19.86 -14.94 -9.76
C THR A 202 -18.68 -14.31 -10.55
N PRO A 203 -18.94 -13.26 -11.35
CA PRO A 203 -17.87 -12.50 -12.00
C PRO A 203 -16.87 -11.92 -11.01
N GLU A 204 -17.33 -11.45 -9.85
CA GLU A 204 -16.50 -10.93 -8.77
C GLU A 204 -15.54 -11.99 -8.23
N ALA A 205 -16.03 -13.20 -7.90
CA ALA A 205 -15.18 -14.32 -7.47
C ALA A 205 -14.09 -14.64 -8.51
N SER A 206 -14.45 -14.60 -9.80
CA SER A 206 -13.47 -14.82 -10.88
C SER A 206 -12.41 -13.72 -10.94
N GLN A 207 -12.80 -12.46 -10.76
CA GLN A 207 -11.85 -11.33 -10.72
C GLN A 207 -10.92 -11.40 -9.50
N MET A 208 -11.46 -11.73 -8.32
CA MET A 208 -10.66 -11.90 -7.10
C MET A 208 -9.64 -13.04 -7.26
N ILE A 209 -10.03 -14.17 -7.87
CA ILE A 209 -9.12 -15.28 -8.18
C ILE A 209 -7.99 -14.81 -9.11
N LEU A 210 -8.32 -14.12 -10.19
CA LEU A 210 -7.33 -13.63 -11.17
C LEU A 210 -6.37 -12.58 -10.59
N GLY A 211 -6.81 -11.82 -9.58
CA GLY A 211 -5.99 -10.82 -8.89
C GLY A 211 -5.15 -11.37 -7.73
N ALA A 212 -5.28 -12.66 -7.40
CA ALA A 212 -4.54 -13.26 -6.29
C ALA A 212 -3.07 -13.54 -6.65
N ASP A 213 -2.17 -13.34 -5.69
CA ASP A 213 -0.77 -13.77 -5.80
C ASP A 213 -0.61 -15.29 -5.60
N GLU A 214 -1.55 -15.90 -4.84
CA GLU A 214 -1.52 -17.33 -4.54
C GLU A 214 -2.93 -17.88 -4.27
N LEU A 215 -3.22 -19.06 -4.78
CA LEU A 215 -4.43 -19.81 -4.47
C LEU A 215 -4.13 -20.85 -3.39
N VAL A 216 -5.00 -20.90 -2.39
CA VAL A 216 -4.90 -21.82 -1.26
C VAL A 216 -6.21 -22.62 -1.16
N GLY A 217 -6.16 -23.93 -1.09
CA GLY A 217 -7.39 -24.71 -1.02
C GLY A 217 -7.16 -26.22 -1.00
N TYR A 218 -8.29 -26.95 -0.93
CA TYR A 218 -8.28 -28.36 -1.23
C TYR A 218 -8.01 -28.56 -2.73
N ASP A 219 -7.10 -29.47 -3.08
CA ASP A 219 -6.62 -29.67 -4.45
C ASP A 219 -7.75 -29.78 -5.48
N LEU A 220 -8.77 -30.60 -5.17
CA LEU A 220 -9.94 -30.78 -6.04
C LEU A 220 -10.67 -29.44 -6.32
N TYR A 221 -10.81 -28.57 -5.32
CA TYR A 221 -11.54 -27.30 -5.50
C TYR A 221 -10.75 -26.32 -6.39
N ILE A 222 -9.43 -26.31 -6.27
CA ILE A 222 -8.57 -25.52 -7.15
C ILE A 222 -8.59 -26.08 -8.58
N ASP A 223 -8.61 -27.42 -8.74
CA ASP A 223 -8.71 -28.06 -10.06
C ASP A 223 -10.00 -27.73 -10.80
N LEU A 224 -11.12 -27.52 -10.08
CA LEU A 224 -12.41 -27.08 -10.66
C LEU A 224 -12.34 -25.68 -11.30
N LEU A 225 -11.33 -24.86 -10.97
CA LEU A 225 -11.13 -23.56 -11.62
C LEU A 225 -10.60 -23.68 -13.05
N GLY A 226 -9.97 -24.81 -13.39
CA GLY A 226 -9.46 -25.10 -14.73
C GLY A 226 -8.51 -24.02 -15.26
N ALA A 227 -8.81 -23.51 -16.45
CA ALA A 227 -7.97 -22.51 -17.12
C ALA A 227 -7.85 -21.19 -16.35
N LEU A 228 -8.80 -20.84 -15.48
CA LEU A 228 -8.76 -19.63 -14.69
C LEU A 228 -7.56 -19.62 -13.72
N ALA A 229 -7.22 -20.77 -13.17
CA ALA A 229 -6.15 -20.93 -12.18
C ALA A 229 -4.79 -21.29 -12.79
N ALA A 230 -4.72 -21.54 -14.10
CA ALA A 230 -3.57 -22.19 -14.76
C ALA A 230 -2.23 -21.45 -14.59
N HIS A 231 -2.24 -20.16 -14.37
CA HIS A 231 -1.04 -19.31 -14.27
C HIS A 231 -0.82 -18.72 -12.87
N ILE A 232 -1.68 -19.05 -11.91
CA ILE A 232 -1.62 -18.52 -10.55
C ILE A 232 -0.90 -19.57 -9.68
N PRO A 233 0.11 -19.17 -8.90
CA PRO A 233 0.73 -20.05 -7.92
C PRO A 233 -0.33 -20.66 -6.99
N ARG A 234 -0.18 -21.94 -6.66
CA ARG A 234 -1.15 -22.63 -5.81
C ARG A 234 -0.48 -23.40 -4.67
N ARG A 235 -1.18 -23.46 -3.54
CA ARG A 235 -0.84 -24.28 -2.40
C ARG A 235 -1.98 -25.22 -2.08
N ASP A 236 -1.75 -26.51 -2.34
CA ASP A 236 -2.74 -27.55 -2.16
C ASP A 236 -2.68 -28.13 -0.74
N PHE A 237 -3.86 -28.37 -0.18
CA PHE A 237 -4.05 -29.01 1.13
C PHE A 237 -5.02 -30.18 1.00
N LYS A 238 -4.95 -31.12 1.95
CA LYS A 238 -5.85 -32.27 2.01
C LYS A 238 -7.08 -31.96 2.85
N LEU A 239 -8.11 -32.82 2.73
CA LEU A 239 -9.24 -32.83 3.65
C LEU A 239 -8.74 -33.14 5.07
N GLY A 240 -9.23 -32.42 6.06
CA GLY A 240 -8.79 -32.50 7.45
C GLY A 240 -7.63 -31.56 7.81
N GLU A 241 -7.10 -30.80 6.82
CA GLU A 241 -6.04 -29.81 7.03
C GLU A 241 -6.59 -28.36 7.00
N GLU A 242 -7.85 -28.17 7.40
CA GLU A 242 -8.53 -26.87 7.32
C GLU A 242 -7.83 -25.79 8.13
N GLU A 243 -7.42 -26.10 9.36
CA GLU A 243 -6.71 -25.15 10.21
C GLU A 243 -5.33 -24.81 9.66
N VAL A 244 -4.58 -25.80 9.22
CA VAL A 244 -3.24 -25.59 8.62
C VAL A 244 -3.34 -24.72 7.38
N ARG A 245 -4.36 -24.92 6.56
CA ARG A 245 -4.64 -24.15 5.35
C ARG A 245 -4.99 -22.70 5.66
N CYS A 246 -5.88 -22.45 6.63
CA CYS A 246 -6.25 -21.09 7.04
C CYS A 246 -5.07 -20.36 7.64
N ARG A 247 -4.29 -20.99 8.51
CA ARG A 247 -3.08 -20.45 9.09
C ARG A 247 -2.06 -20.05 8.02
N TYR A 248 -1.79 -20.93 7.08
CA TYR A 248 -0.90 -20.64 5.96
C TYR A 248 -1.38 -19.42 5.17
N ALA A 249 -2.68 -19.32 4.89
CA ALA A 249 -3.24 -18.18 4.15
C ALA A 249 -3.06 -16.85 4.93
N LEU A 250 -3.29 -16.86 6.25
CA LEU A 250 -3.08 -15.70 7.11
C LEU A 250 -1.60 -15.30 7.16
N GLU A 251 -0.68 -16.25 7.38
CA GLU A 251 0.76 -16.00 7.41
C GLU A 251 1.28 -15.47 6.05
N ALA A 252 0.78 -16.01 4.95
CA ALA A 252 1.16 -15.54 3.60
C ALA A 252 0.62 -14.12 3.33
N ALA A 253 -0.58 -13.79 3.81
CA ALA A 253 -1.12 -12.44 3.73
C ALA A 253 -0.34 -11.47 4.65
N ALA A 254 0.01 -11.88 5.86
CA ALA A 254 0.88 -11.11 6.76
C ALA A 254 2.24 -10.81 6.11
N ALA A 255 2.73 -11.70 5.24
CA ALA A 255 3.93 -11.47 4.42
C ALA A 255 3.69 -10.57 3.18
N GLY A 256 2.47 -10.04 2.98
CA GLY A 256 2.13 -9.09 1.92
C GLY A 256 1.56 -9.72 0.65
N LYS A 257 1.12 -10.99 0.66
CA LYS A 257 0.47 -11.63 -0.49
C LYS A 257 -1.04 -11.42 -0.48
N ASP A 258 -1.63 -11.26 -1.64
CA ASP A 258 -3.06 -11.42 -1.85
C ASP A 258 -3.38 -12.90 -2.05
N VAL A 259 -3.95 -13.53 -1.02
CA VAL A 259 -4.20 -14.98 -0.98
C VAL A 259 -5.68 -15.27 -1.17
N ALA A 260 -6.04 -16.06 -2.17
CA ALA A 260 -7.39 -16.54 -2.40
C ALA A 260 -7.57 -17.94 -1.80
N VAL A 261 -8.37 -18.04 -0.74
CA VAL A 261 -8.75 -19.34 -0.14
C VAL A 261 -9.99 -19.85 -0.86
N ILE A 262 -9.82 -20.91 -1.62
CA ILE A 262 -10.86 -21.49 -2.47
C ILE A 262 -11.70 -22.50 -1.69
N CYS A 263 -13.00 -22.23 -1.62
CA CYS A 263 -13.99 -23.05 -0.94
C CYS A 263 -15.06 -23.57 -1.91
N SER A 264 -15.53 -24.80 -1.72
CA SER A 264 -16.72 -25.29 -2.40
C SER A 264 -17.97 -24.65 -1.79
N GLY A 265 -19.00 -24.40 -2.60
CA GLY A 265 -20.22 -23.74 -2.13
C GLY A 265 -20.00 -22.30 -1.73
N ASP A 266 -20.55 -21.91 -0.58
CA ASP A 266 -20.39 -20.60 0.06
C ASP A 266 -19.25 -20.65 1.08
N ALA A 267 -18.34 -19.68 1.03
CA ALA A 267 -17.17 -19.63 1.92
C ALA A 267 -17.53 -19.32 3.39
N GLY A 268 -18.72 -18.82 3.68
CA GLY A 268 -19.21 -18.51 5.02
C GLY A 268 -20.05 -19.60 5.66
N ILE A 269 -20.59 -20.55 4.88
CA ILE A 269 -21.52 -21.57 5.40
C ILE A 269 -20.79 -22.93 5.55
N TYR A 270 -20.52 -23.33 6.78
CA TYR A 270 -19.75 -24.54 7.11
C TYR A 270 -18.40 -24.63 6.38
N ALA A 271 -17.78 -23.48 6.18
CA ALA A 271 -16.57 -23.31 5.39
C ALA A 271 -15.46 -22.56 6.15
N MET A 272 -14.44 -22.13 5.45
CA MET A 272 -13.20 -21.57 6.03
C MET A 272 -13.39 -20.25 6.78
N GLY A 273 -14.50 -19.50 6.52
CA GLY A 273 -14.72 -18.19 7.12
C GLY A 273 -14.69 -18.20 8.64
N ALA A 274 -15.45 -19.09 9.26
CA ALA A 274 -15.51 -19.21 10.72
C ALA A 274 -14.12 -19.53 11.31
N LEU A 275 -13.39 -20.44 10.67
CA LEU A 275 -12.08 -20.88 11.15
C LEU A 275 -11.01 -19.79 11.01
N VAL A 276 -11.05 -18.98 9.96
CA VAL A 276 -10.15 -17.83 9.79
C VAL A 276 -10.35 -16.83 10.92
N TYR A 277 -11.61 -16.46 11.22
CA TYR A 277 -11.90 -15.55 12.34
C TYR A 277 -11.52 -16.16 13.69
N GLU A 278 -11.73 -17.46 13.89
CA GLU A 278 -11.33 -18.14 15.12
C GLU A 278 -9.81 -18.12 15.32
N LEU A 279 -9.02 -18.26 14.26
CA LEU A 279 -7.55 -18.19 14.33
C LEU A 279 -7.05 -16.77 14.61
N LEU A 280 -7.74 -15.73 14.15
CA LEU A 280 -7.44 -14.32 14.44
C LEU A 280 -7.86 -13.94 15.87
N ASP A 281 -8.93 -14.53 16.40
CA ASP A 281 -9.41 -14.26 17.75
C ASP A 281 -8.64 -15.02 18.86
N ARG A 282 -7.88 -16.06 18.51
CA ARG A 282 -7.06 -16.81 19.48
C ARG A 282 -5.79 -16.05 19.82
N ASP A 283 -5.37 -16.09 21.09
CA ASP A 283 -4.04 -15.64 21.47
C ASP A 283 -2.94 -16.50 20.82
N GLU A 284 -1.80 -15.91 20.50
CA GLU A 284 -0.64 -16.64 19.93
C GLU A 284 -0.22 -17.84 20.79
N ALA A 285 -0.30 -17.71 22.12
CA ALA A 285 0.01 -18.78 23.09
C ALA A 285 -0.92 -20.00 22.93
N ASP A 286 -2.15 -19.79 22.46
CA ASP A 286 -3.17 -20.81 22.20
C ASP A 286 -3.23 -21.23 20.73
N GLY A 287 -2.24 -20.81 19.94
CA GLY A 287 -2.13 -21.15 18.51
C GLY A 287 -2.91 -20.22 17.60
N GLY A 288 -3.14 -18.98 17.99
CA GLY A 288 -3.62 -17.92 17.10
C GLY A 288 -2.58 -17.47 16.08
N VAL A 289 -3.00 -16.64 15.15
CA VAL A 289 -2.14 -15.94 14.19
C VAL A 289 -2.23 -14.46 14.51
N SER A 290 -1.09 -13.82 14.81
CA SER A 290 -1.06 -12.37 15.05
C SER A 290 -1.39 -11.60 13.75
N ASP A 291 -2.06 -10.45 13.93
CA ASP A 291 -2.38 -9.49 12.87
C ASP A 291 -1.14 -8.97 12.12
#